data_e61498c018d24b5763fde3a4bdd72bd2
#
_entry.id   e61498c018d24b5763fde3a4bdd72bd2
#
_cell.length_a   1.000
_cell.length_b   1.000
_cell.length_c   1.000
_cell.angle_alpha   90.00
_cell.angle_beta   90.00
_cell.angle_gamma   90.00
#
_symmetry.space_group_name_H-M   'P 1'
#
loop_
_entity.id
_entity.type
_entity.pdbx_description
1 polymer ?
#
loop_
_entity_poly.entity_id
_entity_poly.type
_entity_poly.pdbx_seq_one_letter_code
_entity_poly.pdbx_strand_id
1 'polypeptide(L)'
;MINLTPFENTINQFKADGNYRVFNDILRERGKFPKNIWYSKYAIKEIVNWCSNDYLGMGQHKVVIDAMHTALEQTGAGSGGTRNISGTSHYHVALEAELAVLHSKKSALLFSSAYVANEWSLIALSKIVPNIMFLSDSKNHASLIQGIRHSGADKSIWQHNDMKQLEQQLEQAVTSKHIPCIVFESVYSMD
;
A
#
# COMPACT_ATOMS: atom_id res chain seq x y z
N MET A 1 -0.60 -36.10 -14.43
CA MET A 1 -0.03 -35.46 -13.20
C MET A 1 0.73 -34.23 -13.63
N ILE A 2 0.56 -33.12 -12.88
CA ILE A 2 1.31 -31.91 -13.13
C ILE A 2 2.76 -32.13 -12.67
N ASN A 3 3.73 -31.74 -13.49
CA ASN A 3 5.13 -31.77 -13.08
C ASN A 3 5.41 -30.62 -12.11
N LEU A 4 5.70 -30.93 -10.84
CA LEU A 4 5.96 -29.95 -9.79
C LEU A 4 7.43 -29.53 -9.68
N THR A 5 8.34 -30.21 -10.37
CA THR A 5 9.79 -29.94 -10.32
C THR A 5 10.18 -28.47 -10.57
N PRO A 6 9.57 -27.74 -11.53
CA PRO A 6 9.92 -26.32 -11.73
C PRO A 6 9.58 -25.43 -10.51
N PHE A 7 8.47 -25.73 -9.81
CA PHE A 7 8.09 -24.99 -8.61
C PHE A 7 9.04 -25.28 -7.45
N GLU A 8 9.41 -26.54 -7.25
CA GLU A 8 10.37 -26.95 -6.21
C GLU A 8 11.75 -26.33 -6.45
N ASN A 9 12.23 -26.31 -7.69
CA ASN A 9 13.49 -25.68 -8.05
C ASN A 9 13.47 -24.18 -7.76
N THR A 10 12.38 -23.48 -8.09
CA THR A 10 12.23 -22.05 -7.81
C THR A 10 12.23 -21.77 -6.31
N ILE A 11 11.50 -22.57 -5.52
CA ILE A 11 11.49 -22.43 -4.06
C ILE A 11 12.89 -22.66 -3.47
N ASN A 12 13.59 -23.68 -3.95
CA ASN A 12 14.94 -23.99 -3.49
C ASN A 12 15.93 -22.86 -3.85
N GLN A 13 15.78 -22.26 -5.03
CA GLN A 13 16.56 -21.09 -5.41
C GLN A 13 16.29 -19.91 -4.47
N PHE A 14 15.04 -19.56 -4.17
CA PHE A 14 14.70 -18.50 -3.20
C PHE A 14 15.31 -18.78 -1.82
N LYS A 15 15.34 -20.03 -1.38
CA LYS A 15 15.98 -20.41 -0.10
C LYS A 15 17.49 -20.23 -0.15
N ALA A 16 18.12 -20.64 -1.25
CA ALA A 16 19.56 -20.51 -1.44
C ALA A 16 20.01 -19.05 -1.49
N ASP A 17 19.18 -18.18 -2.13
CA ASP A 17 19.44 -16.73 -2.26
C ASP A 17 19.07 -15.94 -0.99
N GLY A 18 18.56 -16.57 0.07
CA GLY A 18 18.09 -15.89 1.28
C GLY A 18 16.80 -15.06 1.09
N ASN A 19 16.13 -15.22 -0.04
CA ASN A 19 14.93 -14.45 -0.41
C ASN A 19 13.61 -15.16 -0.04
N TYR A 20 13.68 -16.38 0.52
CA TYR A 20 12.50 -17.12 0.94
C TYR A 20 11.96 -16.55 2.25
N ARG A 21 10.81 -15.90 2.17
CA ARG A 21 10.14 -15.30 3.33
C ARG A 21 9.20 -16.30 4.00
N VAL A 22 9.33 -16.43 5.32
CA VAL A 22 8.42 -17.19 6.16
C VAL A 22 7.54 -16.21 6.92
N PHE A 23 6.22 -16.42 6.88
CA PHE A 23 5.29 -15.61 7.65
C PHE A 23 5.34 -16.00 9.13
N ASN A 24 5.42 -14.98 9.99
CA ASN A 24 5.36 -15.18 11.43
C ASN A 24 3.89 -15.22 11.88
N ASP A 25 3.53 -16.22 12.66
CA ASP A 25 2.23 -16.33 13.31
C ASP A 25 2.24 -15.51 14.60
N ILE A 26 1.58 -14.36 14.57
CA ILE A 26 1.60 -13.37 15.64
C ILE A 26 0.18 -13.03 16.09
N LEU A 27 -0.12 -13.27 17.36
CA LEU A 27 -1.35 -12.81 18.00
C LEU A 27 -1.13 -11.45 18.65
N ARG A 28 -1.88 -10.46 18.19
CA ARG A 28 -1.93 -9.10 18.77
C ARG A 28 -3.05 -9.06 19.80
N GLU A 29 -2.69 -9.08 21.09
CA GLU A 29 -3.67 -8.97 22.15
C GLU A 29 -4.02 -7.51 22.44
N ARG A 30 -5.31 -7.22 22.49
CA ARG A 30 -5.81 -5.88 22.82
C ARG A 30 -5.30 -5.42 24.18
N GLY A 31 -4.85 -4.18 24.25
CA GLY A 31 -4.35 -3.56 25.49
C GLY A 31 -2.93 -3.95 25.89
N LYS A 32 -2.26 -4.80 25.09
CA LYS A 32 -0.86 -5.19 25.35
C LYS A 32 0.15 -4.62 24.36
N PHE A 33 -0.31 -3.82 23.41
CA PHE A 33 0.59 -3.18 22.43
C PHE A 33 1.72 -2.40 23.15
N PRO A 34 3.00 -2.50 22.68
CA PRO A 34 3.49 -3.19 21.46
C PRO A 34 3.83 -4.68 21.64
N LYS A 35 3.46 -5.29 22.74
CA LYS A 35 3.71 -6.72 23.01
C LYS A 35 2.72 -7.58 22.23
N ASN A 36 3.23 -8.69 21.69
CA ASN A 36 2.46 -9.70 20.96
C ASN A 36 2.92 -11.09 21.38
N ILE A 37 2.10 -12.09 21.10
CA ILE A 37 2.46 -13.50 21.26
C ILE A 37 2.89 -14.05 19.89
N TRP A 38 4.09 -14.55 19.79
CA TRP A 38 4.61 -15.22 18.62
C TRP A 38 4.47 -16.74 18.76
N TYR A 39 3.72 -17.34 17.88
CA TYR A 39 3.56 -18.79 17.76
C TYR A 39 4.56 -19.30 16.74
N SER A 40 5.66 -19.86 17.24
CA SER A 40 6.64 -20.50 16.37
C SER A 40 6.48 -22.02 16.38
N LYS A 41 7.11 -22.65 15.40
CA LYS A 41 7.21 -24.10 15.30
C LYS A 41 7.78 -24.77 16.58
N TYR A 42 8.56 -24.04 17.37
CA TYR A 42 9.31 -24.57 18.51
C TYR A 42 8.87 -24.02 19.86
N ALA A 43 8.21 -22.88 19.91
CA ALA A 43 7.83 -22.24 21.15
C ALA A 43 6.78 -21.15 20.93
N ILE A 44 6.01 -20.88 21.99
CA ILE A 44 5.15 -19.69 22.11
C ILE A 44 5.92 -18.69 22.99
N LYS A 45 6.13 -17.47 22.47
CA LYS A 45 6.90 -16.42 23.14
C LYS A 45 6.21 -15.06 23.09
N GLU A 46 6.32 -14.29 24.17
CA GLU A 46 6.02 -12.86 24.12
C GLU A 46 7.15 -12.14 23.38
N ILE A 47 6.79 -11.28 22.45
CA ILE A 47 7.73 -10.44 21.67
C ILE A 47 7.26 -9.00 21.69
N VAL A 48 8.17 -8.07 21.38
CA VAL A 48 7.85 -6.67 21.12
C VAL A 48 7.85 -6.47 19.59
N ASN A 49 6.74 -5.98 19.07
CA ASN A 49 6.58 -5.73 17.64
C ASN A 49 7.01 -4.30 17.28
N TRP A 50 8.14 -4.19 16.59
CA TRP A 50 8.68 -2.92 16.09
C TRP A 50 8.25 -2.62 14.65
N CYS A 51 7.59 -3.56 13.96
CA CYS A 51 7.25 -3.47 12.54
C CYS A 51 5.75 -3.16 12.31
N SER A 52 5.04 -2.65 13.32
CA SER A 52 3.61 -2.35 13.18
C SER A 52 3.40 -1.01 12.44
N ASN A 53 2.46 -0.99 11.50
CA ASN A 53 1.98 0.24 10.87
C ASN A 53 0.92 0.98 11.72
N ASP A 54 0.49 0.39 12.83
CA ASP A 54 -0.45 1.00 13.79
C ASP A 54 0.32 1.92 14.76
N TYR A 55 0.95 2.97 14.24
CA TYR A 55 1.86 3.86 14.98
C TYR A 55 1.22 4.51 16.21
N LEU A 56 -0.08 4.81 16.13
CA LEU A 56 -0.82 5.47 17.20
C LEU A 56 -1.63 4.49 18.07
N GLY A 57 -1.59 3.19 17.76
CA GLY A 57 -2.37 2.17 18.47
C GLY A 57 -3.89 2.31 18.28
N MET A 58 -4.33 3.01 17.24
CA MET A 58 -5.75 3.28 16.99
C MET A 58 -6.55 2.01 16.69
N GLY A 59 -5.90 0.98 16.14
CA GLY A 59 -6.54 -0.32 15.93
C GLY A 59 -6.99 -1.02 17.24
N GLN A 60 -6.56 -0.54 18.42
CA GLN A 60 -6.95 -1.03 19.73
C GLN A 60 -7.76 -0.01 20.54
N HIS A 61 -7.99 1.19 19.99
CA HIS A 61 -8.67 2.26 20.69
C HIS A 61 -10.15 1.92 20.89
N LYS A 62 -10.65 2.13 22.14
CA LYS A 62 -12.03 1.75 22.51
C LYS A 62 -13.09 2.33 21.57
N VAL A 63 -12.99 3.61 21.23
CA VAL A 63 -13.96 4.29 20.35
C VAL A 63 -14.02 3.63 18.97
N VAL A 64 -12.87 3.24 18.39
CA VAL A 64 -12.80 2.55 17.10
C VAL A 64 -13.46 1.18 17.17
N ILE A 65 -13.14 0.42 18.22
CA ILE A 65 -13.69 -0.93 18.41
C ILE A 65 -15.21 -0.89 18.66
N ASP A 66 -15.69 0.04 19.49
CA ASP A 66 -17.12 0.19 19.76
C ASP A 66 -17.89 0.57 18.48
N ALA A 67 -17.33 1.46 17.64
CA ALA A 67 -17.91 1.81 16.36
C ALA A 67 -17.98 0.60 15.41
N MET A 68 -16.93 -0.23 15.38
CA MET A 68 -16.92 -1.47 14.59
C MET A 68 -18.00 -2.46 15.08
N HIS A 69 -18.16 -2.64 16.40
CA HIS A 69 -19.23 -3.48 16.95
C HIS A 69 -20.61 -2.98 16.52
N THR A 70 -20.86 -1.67 16.66
CA THR A 70 -22.12 -1.06 16.26
C THR A 70 -22.40 -1.29 14.76
N ALA A 71 -21.40 -1.06 13.90
CA ALA A 71 -21.54 -1.27 12.47
C ALA A 71 -21.83 -2.75 12.14
N LEU A 72 -21.12 -3.67 12.80
CA LEU A 72 -21.31 -5.11 12.61
C LEU A 72 -22.72 -5.58 12.98
N GLU A 73 -23.25 -5.09 14.10
CA GLU A 73 -24.61 -5.41 14.55
C GLU A 73 -25.66 -4.84 13.62
N GLN A 74 -25.45 -3.66 13.04
CA GLN A 74 -26.42 -3.01 12.17
C GLN A 74 -26.42 -3.56 10.75
N THR A 75 -25.28 -3.95 10.21
CA THR A 75 -25.14 -4.27 8.78
C THR A 75 -24.57 -5.66 8.49
N GLY A 76 -24.13 -6.38 9.52
CA GLY A 76 -23.45 -7.66 9.34
C GLY A 76 -22.02 -7.52 8.85
N ALA A 77 -21.36 -8.66 8.58
CA ALA A 77 -19.97 -8.71 8.11
C ALA A 77 -19.89 -8.62 6.59
N GLY A 78 -19.13 -7.65 6.10
CA GLY A 78 -18.82 -7.49 4.69
C GLY A 78 -19.86 -6.71 3.89
N SER A 79 -19.47 -6.36 2.65
CA SER A 79 -20.25 -5.48 1.78
C SER A 79 -21.23 -6.21 0.84
N GLY A 80 -21.16 -7.54 0.78
CA GLY A 80 -22.08 -8.37 -0.02
C GLY A 80 -21.92 -8.27 -1.54
N GLY A 81 -20.97 -7.47 -2.04
CA GLY A 81 -20.76 -7.33 -3.48
C GLY A 81 -19.64 -6.35 -3.84
N THR A 82 -19.41 -6.21 -5.15
CA THR A 82 -18.50 -5.20 -5.67
C THR A 82 -19.10 -3.80 -5.56
N ARG A 83 -18.27 -2.78 -5.34
CA ARG A 83 -18.69 -1.38 -5.17
C ARG A 83 -19.55 -0.86 -6.32
N ASN A 84 -19.26 -1.28 -7.55
CA ASN A 84 -19.96 -0.82 -8.74
C ASN A 84 -21.40 -1.32 -8.86
N ILE A 85 -21.78 -2.36 -8.13
CA ILE A 85 -23.11 -2.98 -8.23
C ILE A 85 -23.89 -2.77 -6.94
N SER A 86 -23.49 -3.44 -5.85
CA SER A 86 -24.24 -3.45 -4.58
C SER A 86 -23.35 -3.32 -3.34
N GLY A 87 -22.01 -3.32 -3.49
CA GLY A 87 -21.06 -3.35 -2.38
C GLY A 87 -20.67 -1.98 -1.84
N THR A 88 -21.20 -0.87 -2.38
CA THR A 88 -20.99 0.46 -1.78
C THR A 88 -21.97 0.65 -0.64
N SER A 89 -21.51 0.49 0.59
CA SER A 89 -22.30 0.73 1.80
C SER A 89 -22.35 2.22 2.15
N HIS A 90 -23.29 2.58 3.03
CA HIS A 90 -23.35 3.93 3.61
C HIS A 90 -22.03 4.34 4.29
N TYR A 91 -21.34 3.40 4.94
CA TYR A 91 -20.04 3.67 5.60
C TYR A 91 -18.94 4.03 4.60
N HIS A 92 -18.91 3.45 3.40
CA HIS A 92 -17.97 3.90 2.35
C HIS A 92 -18.22 5.36 1.98
N VAL A 93 -19.48 5.73 1.74
CA VAL A 93 -19.85 7.09 1.33
C VAL A 93 -19.54 8.10 2.43
N ALA A 94 -19.89 7.79 3.67
CA ALA A 94 -19.62 8.65 4.82
C ALA A 94 -18.11 8.86 5.03
N LEU A 95 -17.31 7.79 4.97
CA LEU A 95 -15.86 7.89 5.13
C LEU A 95 -15.20 8.67 3.98
N GLU A 96 -15.64 8.47 2.74
CA GLU A 96 -15.14 9.24 1.60
C GLU A 96 -15.44 10.75 1.75
N ALA A 97 -16.62 11.10 2.25
CA ALA A 97 -16.98 12.49 2.54
C ALA A 97 -16.09 13.09 3.65
N GLU A 98 -15.89 12.40 4.76
CA GLU A 98 -15.01 12.82 5.86
C GLU A 98 -13.56 12.98 5.40
N LEU A 99 -13.03 12.04 4.63
CA LEU A 99 -11.66 12.13 4.09
C LEU A 99 -11.51 13.31 3.12
N ALA A 100 -12.51 13.58 2.29
CA ALA A 100 -12.51 14.73 1.39
C ALA A 100 -12.42 16.04 2.18
N VAL A 101 -13.20 16.19 3.26
CA VAL A 101 -13.17 17.35 4.16
C VAL A 101 -11.80 17.45 4.85
N LEU A 102 -11.32 16.36 5.46
CA LEU A 102 -10.05 16.31 6.18
C LEU A 102 -8.87 16.79 5.30
N HIS A 103 -8.86 16.37 4.04
CA HIS A 103 -7.80 16.70 3.09
C HIS A 103 -8.09 17.96 2.25
N SER A 104 -9.18 18.68 2.52
CA SER A 104 -9.61 19.87 1.76
C SER A 104 -9.69 19.58 0.24
N LYS A 105 -10.24 18.43 -0.12
CA LYS A 105 -10.44 17.98 -1.50
C LYS A 105 -11.94 17.93 -1.83
N LYS A 106 -12.25 17.96 -3.13
CA LYS A 106 -13.65 17.87 -3.60
C LYS A 106 -14.27 16.50 -3.38
N SER A 107 -13.46 15.45 -3.41
CA SER A 107 -13.90 14.06 -3.24
C SER A 107 -12.73 13.19 -2.79
N ALA A 108 -13.04 12.04 -2.25
CA ALA A 108 -12.10 10.95 -1.96
C ALA A 108 -12.65 9.64 -2.51
N LEU A 109 -11.80 8.66 -2.72
CA LEU A 109 -12.15 7.32 -3.16
C LEU A 109 -11.41 6.29 -2.32
N LEU A 110 -12.15 5.36 -1.72
CA LEU A 110 -11.60 4.25 -0.95
C LEU A 110 -11.23 3.07 -1.85
N PHE A 111 -10.11 2.46 -1.53
CA PHE A 111 -9.62 1.21 -2.12
C PHE A 111 -9.49 0.12 -1.06
N SER A 112 -9.40 -1.14 -1.49
CA SER A 112 -9.20 -2.27 -0.59
C SER A 112 -7.85 -2.25 0.15
N SER A 113 -6.86 -1.54 -0.37
CA SER A 113 -5.58 -1.30 0.28
C SER A 113 -4.88 -0.07 -0.30
N ALA A 114 -3.92 0.51 0.45
CA ALA A 114 -3.05 1.57 -0.05
C ALA A 114 -2.20 1.11 -1.25
N TYR A 115 -1.82 -0.17 -1.30
CA TYR A 115 -1.11 -0.74 -2.44
C TYR A 115 -1.92 -0.57 -3.74
N VAL A 116 -3.17 -1.00 -3.71
CA VAL A 116 -4.09 -0.90 -4.85
C VAL A 116 -4.40 0.57 -5.18
N ALA A 117 -4.56 1.42 -4.17
CA ALA A 117 -4.79 2.86 -4.37
C ALA A 117 -3.63 3.51 -5.13
N ASN A 118 -2.38 3.26 -4.72
CA ASN A 118 -1.19 3.80 -5.36
C ASN A 118 -1.07 3.30 -6.81
N GLU A 119 -1.18 2.00 -7.01
CA GLU A 119 -1.05 1.39 -8.32
C GLU A 119 -2.08 1.94 -9.33
N TRP A 120 -3.37 1.87 -8.96
CA TRP A 120 -4.43 2.30 -9.86
C TRP A 120 -4.51 3.81 -10.07
N SER A 121 -4.06 4.61 -9.10
CA SER A 121 -3.98 6.07 -9.27
C SER A 121 -2.97 6.45 -10.36
N LEU A 122 -1.79 5.82 -10.37
CA LEU A 122 -0.78 6.09 -11.40
C LEU A 122 -1.21 5.58 -12.79
N ILE A 123 -1.85 4.40 -12.84
CA ILE A 123 -2.43 3.88 -14.08
C ILE A 123 -3.53 4.82 -14.60
N ALA A 124 -4.40 5.34 -13.73
CA ALA A 124 -5.44 6.27 -14.14
C ALA A 124 -4.87 7.60 -14.65
N LEU A 125 -3.86 8.15 -13.96
CA LEU A 125 -3.18 9.37 -14.39
C LEU A 125 -2.59 9.23 -15.79
N SER A 126 -1.94 8.10 -16.08
CA SER A 126 -1.36 7.87 -17.41
C SER A 126 -2.37 7.82 -18.56
N LYS A 127 -3.62 7.44 -18.24
CA LYS A 127 -4.72 7.41 -19.22
C LYS A 127 -5.39 8.76 -19.41
N ILE A 128 -5.32 9.63 -18.41
CA ILE A 128 -6.01 10.93 -18.39
C ILE A 128 -5.09 12.04 -18.88
N VAL A 129 -3.81 12.01 -18.50
CA VAL A 129 -2.83 13.05 -18.83
C VAL A 129 -2.01 12.60 -20.01
N PRO A 130 -2.18 13.25 -21.19
CA PRO A 130 -1.40 12.89 -22.38
C PRO A 130 0.08 13.20 -22.17
N ASN A 131 0.94 12.34 -22.70
CA ASN A 131 2.40 12.49 -22.62
C ASN A 131 2.95 12.65 -21.19
N ILE A 132 2.30 12.04 -20.20
CA ILE A 132 2.80 12.03 -18.83
C ILE A 132 4.12 11.24 -18.77
N MET A 133 5.08 11.75 -18.00
CA MET A 133 6.31 11.05 -17.66
C MET A 133 6.45 11.00 -16.15
N PHE A 134 6.57 9.80 -15.59
CA PHE A 134 6.78 9.63 -14.15
C PHE A 134 8.26 9.77 -13.80
N LEU A 135 8.56 10.72 -12.94
CA LEU A 135 9.85 10.84 -12.30
C LEU A 135 9.74 10.20 -10.93
N SER A 136 10.44 9.08 -10.72
CA SER A 136 10.30 8.23 -9.53
C SER A 136 11.54 8.26 -8.66
N ASP A 137 11.35 8.46 -7.35
CA ASP A 137 12.44 8.23 -6.39
C ASP A 137 12.87 6.75 -6.41
N SER A 138 14.18 6.49 -6.32
CA SER A 138 14.75 5.15 -6.37
C SER A 138 14.34 4.25 -5.20
N LYS A 139 13.89 4.84 -4.08
CA LYS A 139 13.43 4.11 -2.88
C LYS A 139 11.91 4.03 -2.74
N ASN A 140 11.16 4.44 -3.75
CA ASN A 140 9.71 4.37 -3.71
C ASN A 140 9.20 2.96 -3.38
N HIS A 141 8.08 2.91 -2.66
CA HIS A 141 7.41 1.67 -2.31
C HIS A 141 7.02 0.84 -3.56
N ALA A 142 7.02 -0.47 -3.42
CA ALA A 142 6.69 -1.41 -4.50
C ALA A 142 5.37 -1.11 -5.20
N SER A 143 4.36 -0.58 -4.51
CA SER A 143 3.07 -0.21 -5.11
C SER A 143 3.20 0.93 -6.11
N LEU A 144 4.04 1.94 -5.83
CA LEU A 144 4.32 3.05 -6.74
C LEU A 144 5.12 2.56 -7.95
N ILE A 145 6.15 1.74 -7.72
CA ILE A 145 6.94 1.13 -8.78
C ILE A 145 6.06 0.30 -9.72
N GLN A 146 5.15 -0.50 -9.18
CA GLN A 146 4.24 -1.31 -10.00
C GLN A 146 3.22 -0.45 -10.74
N GLY A 147 2.67 0.57 -10.09
CA GLY A 147 1.76 1.52 -10.73
C GLY A 147 2.39 2.21 -11.94
N ILE A 148 3.64 2.70 -11.79
CA ILE A 148 4.40 3.29 -12.89
C ILE A 148 4.66 2.25 -13.99
N ARG A 149 5.05 1.02 -13.63
CA ARG A 149 5.31 -0.04 -14.60
C ARG A 149 4.05 -0.42 -15.39
N HIS A 150 2.93 -0.62 -14.70
CA HIS A 150 1.67 -1.02 -15.32
C HIS A 150 0.97 0.12 -16.07
N SER A 151 1.32 1.38 -15.77
CA SER A 151 0.80 2.54 -16.52
C SER A 151 1.22 2.56 -17.98
N GLY A 152 2.38 1.95 -18.29
CA GLY A 152 2.99 1.99 -19.63
C GLY A 152 3.53 3.38 -20.04
N ALA A 153 3.48 4.39 -19.16
CA ALA A 153 4.00 5.71 -19.41
C ALA A 153 5.54 5.76 -19.34
N ASP A 154 6.11 6.76 -19.97
CA ASP A 154 7.54 7.04 -19.85
C ASP A 154 7.92 7.35 -18.42
N LYS A 155 9.14 6.96 -18.03
CA LYS A 155 9.63 7.14 -16.67
C LYS A 155 11.12 7.39 -16.61
N SER A 156 11.53 8.12 -15.59
CA SER A 156 12.92 8.26 -15.15
C SER A 156 13.01 8.05 -13.65
N ILE A 157 14.15 7.54 -13.18
CA ILE A 157 14.38 7.26 -11.76
C ILE A 157 15.54 8.12 -11.32
N TRP A 158 15.36 8.90 -10.23
CA TRP A 158 16.46 9.63 -9.62
C TRP A 158 16.93 8.97 -8.33
N GLN A 159 18.18 9.22 -7.96
CA GLN A 159 18.74 8.75 -6.70
C GLN A 159 18.05 9.44 -5.54
N HIS A 160 17.77 8.66 -4.50
CA HIS A 160 17.06 9.15 -3.32
C HIS A 160 17.70 10.42 -2.76
N ASN A 161 16.87 11.46 -2.59
CA ASN A 161 17.27 12.80 -2.12
C ASN A 161 18.27 13.55 -3.02
N ASP A 162 18.53 13.12 -4.25
CA ASP A 162 19.33 13.88 -5.21
C ASP A 162 18.48 14.90 -5.97
N MET A 163 18.30 16.07 -5.39
CA MET A 163 17.50 17.16 -5.97
C MET A 163 18.10 17.71 -7.27
N LYS A 164 19.43 17.65 -7.43
CA LYS A 164 20.08 18.10 -8.68
C LYS A 164 19.74 17.17 -9.84
N GLN A 165 19.79 15.86 -9.59
CA GLN A 165 19.40 14.88 -10.61
C GLN A 165 17.91 15.01 -10.96
N LEU A 166 17.04 15.22 -9.97
CA LEU A 166 15.62 15.44 -10.21
C LEU A 166 15.38 16.70 -11.06
N GLU A 167 16.06 17.81 -10.77
CA GLU A 167 15.94 19.04 -11.55
C GLU A 167 16.35 18.82 -13.02
N GLN A 168 17.47 18.15 -13.26
CA GLN A 168 17.92 17.79 -14.62
C GLN A 168 16.90 16.92 -15.37
N GLN A 169 16.30 15.94 -14.67
CA GLN A 169 15.26 15.09 -15.27
C GLN A 169 13.97 15.85 -15.57
N LEU A 170 13.61 16.83 -14.72
CA LEU A 170 12.47 17.73 -14.98
C LEU A 170 12.70 18.56 -16.24
N GLU A 171 13.87 19.17 -16.39
CA GLU A 171 14.22 19.95 -17.58
C GLU A 171 14.20 19.09 -18.85
N GLN A 172 14.72 17.87 -18.78
CA GLN A 172 14.68 16.91 -19.88
C GLN A 172 13.26 16.53 -20.26
N ALA A 173 12.40 16.25 -19.29
CA ALA A 173 11.01 15.90 -19.52
C ALA A 173 10.26 17.04 -20.22
N VAL A 174 10.43 18.27 -19.76
CA VAL A 174 9.81 19.47 -20.37
C VAL A 174 10.35 19.69 -21.79
N THR A 175 11.66 19.59 -22.00
CA THR A 175 12.29 19.75 -23.32
C THR A 175 11.77 18.70 -24.31
N SER A 176 11.52 17.48 -23.83
CA SER A 176 10.93 16.37 -24.62
C SER A 176 9.41 16.44 -24.75
N LYS A 177 8.79 17.54 -24.33
CA LYS A 177 7.33 17.80 -24.38
C LYS A 177 6.50 16.80 -23.56
N HIS A 178 7.07 16.23 -22.51
CA HIS A 178 6.33 15.45 -21.53
C HIS A 178 5.73 16.36 -20.45
N ILE A 179 4.67 15.86 -19.81
CA ILE A 179 4.14 16.43 -18.58
C ILE A 179 4.76 15.65 -17.42
N PRO A 180 5.72 16.22 -16.67
CA PRO A 180 6.38 15.49 -15.60
C PRO A 180 5.46 15.31 -14.39
N CYS A 181 5.44 14.11 -13.86
CA CYS A 181 4.78 13.76 -12.61
C CYS A 181 5.81 13.19 -11.64
N ILE A 182 6.14 13.95 -10.59
CA ILE A 182 7.10 13.53 -9.56
C ILE A 182 6.39 12.58 -8.61
N VAL A 183 6.97 11.39 -8.40
CA VAL A 183 6.44 10.35 -7.50
C VAL A 183 7.45 10.08 -6.41
N PHE A 184 7.07 10.39 -5.17
CA PHE A 184 7.92 10.24 -3.98
C PHE A 184 7.07 10.01 -2.73
N GLU A 185 7.71 9.66 -1.62
CA GLU A 185 7.07 9.43 -0.33
C GLU A 185 7.60 10.41 0.73
N SER A 186 6.77 10.75 1.72
CA SER A 186 7.20 11.58 2.86
C SER A 186 7.93 10.76 3.93
N VAL A 187 7.65 9.45 4.00
CA VAL A 187 8.31 8.49 4.89
C VAL A 187 8.52 7.20 4.11
N TYR A 188 9.77 6.82 3.95
CA TYR A 188 10.16 5.61 3.22
C TYR A 188 10.23 4.41 4.15
N SER A 189 9.80 3.24 3.69
CA SER A 189 9.66 2.04 4.53
C SER A 189 10.98 1.31 4.78
N MET A 190 12.03 1.62 4.01
CA MET A 190 13.32 0.90 4.02
C MET A 190 14.50 1.79 4.43
N ASP A 191 14.26 2.95 5.02
CA ASP A 191 15.27 3.85 5.57
C ASP A 191 15.38 3.74 7.08
#